data_18e5af9713f2a9e4397ccfabe22eb547
#
_entry.id   18e5af9713f2a9e4397ccfabe22eb547
#
_cell.length_a   1.000
_cell.length_b   1.000
_cell.length_c   1.000
_cell.angle_alpha   90.00
_cell.angle_beta   90.00
_cell.angle_gamma   90.00
#
_symmetry.space_group_name_H-M   'P 1'
#
loop_
_entity.id
_entity.type
_entity.pdbx_description
1 polymer ?
#
loop_
_entity_poly.entity_id
_entity_poly.type
_entity_poly.pdbx_seq_one_letter_code
_entity_poly.pdbx_strand_id
1 'polypeptide(L)'
;MKKNYTAIILDIQHSRKFDDDKRLYIQDKLFSIIKFINDYCNKELVKKFEFSAGDSIQALFYNISDAFSCYCFIKNLFYPYQIRCGIGYGKINQKFMDQNYVSTNMLDGEAYHYAISALHDCKLEKYDFLIYSSNEERDYFVNQIMSTVELLNLDHTYKQADIFNLFNLLYPLEIRRGGMNIKEISTFIINKLKENVLSYKFEDFTSSGSIKLILGEVTYNYQERKKQLHKLFDQRFSTKINSVCAVLLNVSRQNIEKMRVVGKFDEIRKLECLVLEYIRNEYEHEKKD
;
A
#
# COMPACT_ATOMS: atom_id res chain seq x y z
N MET A 1 -26.53 -14.91 -5.82
CA MET A 1 -25.36 -15.23 -4.95
C MET A 1 -25.05 -14.04 -4.05
N LYS A 2 -24.69 -14.26 -2.77
CA LYS A 2 -24.26 -13.18 -1.89
C LYS A 2 -22.86 -12.75 -2.33
N LYS A 3 -22.65 -11.45 -2.58
CA LYS A 3 -21.39 -10.86 -3.03
C LYS A 3 -20.34 -10.92 -1.91
N ASN A 4 -19.11 -11.32 -2.22
CA ASN A 4 -17.99 -11.20 -1.30
C ASN A 4 -17.46 -9.76 -1.31
N TYR A 5 -16.86 -9.37 -0.18
CA TYR A 5 -16.23 -8.08 0.06
C TYR A 5 -14.88 -8.31 0.73
N THR A 6 -14.10 -7.25 0.83
CA THR A 6 -12.78 -7.31 1.46
C THR A 6 -12.72 -6.35 2.62
N ALA A 7 -12.58 -6.86 3.82
CA ALA A 7 -12.25 -6.08 4.99
C ALA A 7 -10.73 -5.94 5.12
N ILE A 8 -10.25 -4.75 5.46
CA ILE A 8 -8.86 -4.48 5.79
C ILE A 8 -8.80 -3.87 7.19
N ILE A 9 -7.87 -4.36 8.00
CA ILE A 9 -7.59 -3.80 9.33
C ILE A 9 -6.09 -3.55 9.43
N LEU A 10 -5.75 -2.32 9.81
CA LEU A 10 -4.38 -1.84 9.97
C LEU A 10 -4.09 -1.52 11.44
N ASP A 11 -2.89 -1.79 11.91
CA ASP A 11 -2.45 -1.55 13.28
C ASP A 11 -1.02 -1.01 13.30
N ILE A 12 -0.76 0.04 14.09
CA ILE A 12 0.57 0.65 14.20
C ILE A 12 1.49 -0.28 15.01
N GLN A 13 2.63 -0.65 14.41
CA GLN A 13 3.60 -1.49 15.12
C GLN A 13 4.28 -0.70 16.24
N HIS A 14 4.45 -1.38 17.37
CA HIS A 14 5.15 -0.83 18.53
C HIS A 14 4.57 0.47 19.12
N SER A 15 3.29 0.78 18.85
CA SER A 15 2.64 2.02 19.32
C SER A 15 2.81 2.26 20.84
N ARG A 16 2.82 1.18 21.63
CA ARG A 16 2.99 1.25 23.09
C ARG A 16 4.42 1.58 23.55
N LYS A 17 5.42 1.52 22.65
CA LYS A 17 6.83 1.85 22.95
C LYS A 17 7.15 3.33 22.77
N PHE A 18 6.26 4.08 22.13
CA PHE A 18 6.43 5.52 21.92
C PHE A 18 5.98 6.30 23.15
N ASP A 19 6.69 7.37 23.47
CA ASP A 19 6.21 8.39 24.40
C ASP A 19 4.95 9.08 23.85
N ASP A 20 4.26 9.84 24.68
CA ASP A 20 2.96 10.42 24.32
C ASP A 20 3.07 11.42 23.16
N ASP A 21 4.10 12.26 23.12
CA ASP A 21 4.31 13.26 22.06
C ASP A 21 4.56 12.58 20.72
N LYS A 22 5.42 11.56 20.70
CA LYS A 22 5.73 10.78 19.50
C LYS A 22 4.51 9.97 19.04
N ARG A 23 3.75 9.42 19.98
CA ARG A 23 2.51 8.70 19.66
C ARG A 23 1.51 9.62 18.98
N LEU A 24 1.30 10.83 19.54
CA LEU A 24 0.41 11.83 18.96
C LEU A 24 0.85 12.21 17.54
N TYR A 25 2.14 12.51 17.36
CA TYR A 25 2.70 12.81 16.03
C TYR A 25 2.45 11.70 15.02
N ILE A 26 2.67 10.44 15.41
CA ILE A 26 2.49 9.27 14.54
C ILE A 26 1.00 9.08 14.18
N GLN A 27 0.10 9.28 15.14
CA GLN A 27 -1.34 9.23 14.92
C GLN A 27 -1.81 10.34 13.97
N ASP A 28 -1.33 11.57 14.14
CA ASP A 28 -1.64 12.69 13.24
C ASP A 28 -1.14 12.45 11.82
N LYS A 29 0.08 11.90 11.69
CA LYS A 29 0.62 11.46 10.38
C LYS A 29 -0.30 10.44 9.73
N LEU A 30 -0.70 9.40 10.46
CA LEU A 30 -1.58 8.35 9.95
C LEU A 30 -2.97 8.92 9.61
N PHE A 31 -3.52 9.79 10.46
CA PHE A 31 -4.79 10.47 10.21
C PHE A 31 -4.77 11.25 8.88
N SER A 32 -3.70 12.01 8.62
CA SER A 32 -3.54 12.76 7.38
C SER A 32 -3.47 11.85 6.14
N ILE A 33 -2.80 10.70 6.27
CA ILE A 33 -2.70 9.69 5.21
C ILE A 33 -4.08 9.08 4.95
N ILE A 34 -4.79 8.68 5.99
CA ILE A 34 -6.11 8.03 5.86
C ILE A 34 -7.14 9.00 5.25
N LYS A 35 -7.11 10.26 5.62
CA LYS A 35 -7.95 11.29 4.98
C LYS A 35 -7.69 11.35 3.47
N PHE A 36 -6.42 11.41 3.07
CA PHE A 36 -6.04 11.38 1.65
C PHE A 36 -6.48 10.09 0.95
N ILE A 37 -6.25 8.94 1.57
CA ILE A 37 -6.58 7.63 1.01
C ILE A 37 -8.10 7.46 0.80
N ASN A 38 -8.91 7.97 1.72
CA ASN A 38 -10.37 7.94 1.59
C ASN A 38 -10.88 8.69 0.36
N ASP A 39 -10.18 9.71 -0.09
CA ASP A 39 -10.50 10.45 -1.32
C ASP A 39 -9.84 9.78 -2.55
N TYR A 40 -8.61 9.31 -2.40
CA TYR A 40 -7.84 8.63 -3.45
C TYR A 40 -8.47 7.29 -3.88
N CYS A 41 -8.97 6.49 -2.93
CA CYS A 41 -9.63 5.20 -3.16
C CYS A 41 -11.17 5.28 -3.09
N ASN A 42 -11.77 6.45 -3.21
CA ASN A 42 -13.20 6.67 -2.98
C ASN A 42 -14.13 5.74 -3.78
N LYS A 43 -13.72 5.35 -5.00
CA LYS A 43 -14.52 4.49 -5.90
C LYS A 43 -14.40 3.00 -5.58
N GLU A 44 -13.32 2.60 -4.94
CA GLU A 44 -12.97 1.23 -4.58
C GLU A 44 -13.52 0.85 -3.20
N LEU A 45 -13.82 1.87 -2.38
CA LEU A 45 -14.31 1.70 -1.01
C LEU A 45 -15.83 1.51 -0.97
N VAL A 46 -16.27 0.47 -0.30
CA VAL A 46 -17.66 0.28 0.15
C VAL A 46 -17.92 1.12 1.39
N LYS A 47 -16.97 1.09 2.32
CA LYS A 47 -16.94 1.95 3.51
C LYS A 47 -15.53 2.51 3.67
N LYS A 48 -15.46 3.81 3.96
CA LYS A 48 -14.22 4.56 4.14
C LYS A 48 -13.43 4.02 5.33
N PHE A 49 -12.12 4.27 5.31
CA PHE A 49 -11.29 4.01 6.48
C PHE A 49 -11.75 4.85 7.67
N GLU A 50 -11.93 4.21 8.80
CA GLU A 50 -12.25 4.82 10.09
C GLU A 50 -11.35 4.25 11.17
N PHE A 51 -11.04 5.08 12.16
CA PHE A 51 -10.34 4.64 13.35
C PHE A 51 -11.28 3.78 14.21
N SER A 52 -10.78 2.63 14.63
CA SER A 52 -11.39 1.76 15.63
C SER A 52 -10.85 2.09 17.02
N ALA A 53 -11.20 1.33 18.03
CA ALA A 53 -10.69 1.53 19.38
C ALA A 53 -9.15 1.42 19.41
N GLY A 54 -8.50 2.50 19.87
CA GLY A 54 -7.03 2.58 19.93
C GLY A 54 -6.40 3.14 18.66
N ASP A 55 -5.40 2.44 18.13
CA ASP A 55 -4.58 2.81 16.97
C ASP A 55 -4.85 1.94 15.73
N SER A 56 -5.92 1.14 15.75
CA SER A 56 -6.35 0.36 14.59
C SER A 56 -7.28 1.16 13.68
N ILE A 57 -7.18 0.87 12.39
CA ILE A 57 -7.97 1.50 11.34
C ILE A 57 -8.55 0.40 10.47
N GLN A 58 -9.79 0.55 10.05
CA GLN A 58 -10.44 -0.44 9.21
C GLN A 58 -11.27 0.19 8.09
N ALA A 59 -11.40 -0.55 6.99
CA ALA A 59 -12.21 -0.19 5.84
C ALA A 59 -12.81 -1.43 5.17
N LEU A 60 -13.75 -1.20 4.26
CA LEU A 60 -14.34 -2.24 3.44
C LEU A 60 -14.22 -1.88 1.96
N PHE A 61 -13.69 -2.81 1.16
CA PHE A 61 -13.49 -2.68 -0.28
C PHE A 61 -14.43 -3.60 -1.07
N TYR A 62 -14.69 -3.20 -2.33
CA TYR A 62 -15.39 -4.06 -3.28
C TYR A 62 -14.54 -5.24 -3.74
N ASN A 63 -13.22 -5.05 -3.89
CA ASN A 63 -12.31 -6.05 -4.43
C ASN A 63 -11.09 -6.21 -3.53
N ILE A 64 -10.50 -7.38 -3.54
CA ILE A 64 -9.34 -7.71 -2.72
C ILE A 64 -8.04 -7.12 -3.28
N SER A 65 -7.91 -7.03 -4.61
CA SER A 65 -6.76 -6.39 -5.27
C SER A 65 -6.67 -4.89 -4.94
N ASP A 66 -7.84 -4.25 -4.77
CA ASP A 66 -7.93 -2.85 -4.38
C ASP A 66 -7.44 -2.63 -2.94
N ALA A 67 -7.84 -3.50 -2.02
CA ALA A 67 -7.38 -3.47 -0.63
C ALA A 67 -5.88 -3.73 -0.52
N PHE A 68 -5.34 -4.71 -1.25
CA PHE A 68 -3.91 -5.03 -1.26
C PHE A 68 -3.06 -3.87 -1.80
N SER A 69 -3.41 -3.32 -2.96
CA SER A 69 -2.65 -2.19 -3.54
C SER A 69 -2.74 -0.92 -2.68
N CYS A 70 -3.89 -0.71 -2.02
CA CYS A 70 -4.07 0.37 -1.06
C CYS A 70 -3.18 0.19 0.19
N TYR A 71 -3.10 -1.03 0.73
CA TYR A 71 -2.16 -1.35 1.83
C TYR A 71 -0.72 -1.03 1.46
N CYS A 72 -0.25 -1.51 0.30
CA CYS A 72 1.11 -1.23 -0.16
C CYS A 72 1.39 0.27 -0.27
N PHE A 73 0.41 1.05 -0.72
CA PHE A 73 0.56 2.50 -0.80
C PHE A 73 0.55 3.18 0.57
N ILE A 74 -0.35 2.80 1.47
CA ILE A 74 -0.37 3.31 2.86
C ILE A 74 0.94 2.99 3.57
N LYS A 75 1.45 1.76 3.46
CA LYS A 75 2.74 1.34 4.03
C LYS A 75 3.86 2.29 3.61
N ASN A 76 3.94 2.63 2.33
CA ASN A 76 4.96 3.54 1.80
C ASN A 76 4.75 5.00 2.23
N LEU A 77 3.52 5.49 2.31
CA LEU A 77 3.21 6.83 2.81
C LEU A 77 3.51 6.99 4.31
N PHE A 78 3.36 5.92 5.07
CA PHE A 78 3.56 5.91 6.53
C PHE A 78 5.01 5.71 6.95
N TYR A 79 5.90 5.26 6.03
CA TYR A 79 7.34 5.12 6.29
C TYR A 79 7.89 6.38 7.01
N PRO A 80 8.83 6.29 7.95
CA PRO A 80 9.56 5.08 8.39
C PRO A 80 8.83 4.26 9.47
N TYR A 81 7.61 4.63 9.83
CA TYR A 81 6.83 3.85 10.79
C TYR A 81 6.24 2.62 10.11
N GLN A 82 6.04 1.58 10.90
CA GLN A 82 5.55 0.29 10.41
C GLN A 82 4.10 0.07 10.80
N ILE A 83 3.35 -0.55 9.90
CA ILE A 83 1.97 -0.99 10.13
C ILE A 83 1.86 -2.48 9.87
N ARG A 84 1.02 -3.15 10.64
CA ARG A 84 0.52 -4.50 10.33
C ARG A 84 -0.79 -4.41 9.60
N CYS A 85 -1.04 -5.40 8.76
CA CYS A 85 -2.25 -5.47 7.95
C CYS A 85 -2.83 -6.88 7.99
N GLY A 86 -4.09 -6.98 8.40
CA GLY A 86 -4.91 -8.15 8.17
C GLY A 86 -5.94 -7.87 7.09
N ILE A 87 -5.97 -8.69 6.03
CA ILE A 87 -7.01 -8.65 5.00
C ILE A 87 -7.89 -9.90 5.13
N GLY A 88 -9.20 -9.69 5.10
CA GLY A 88 -10.19 -10.76 5.08
C GLY A 88 -11.10 -10.67 3.86
N TYR A 89 -11.26 -11.77 3.13
CA TYR A 89 -12.14 -11.85 1.98
C TYR A 89 -13.30 -12.82 2.24
N GLY A 90 -14.54 -12.32 2.17
CA GLY A 90 -15.72 -13.11 2.45
C GLY A 90 -17.02 -12.32 2.42
N LYS A 91 -18.07 -12.89 2.94
CA LYS A 91 -19.40 -12.25 2.99
C LYS A 91 -19.48 -11.25 4.14
N ILE A 92 -20.35 -10.26 3.95
CA ILE A 92 -20.73 -9.28 4.96
C ILE A 92 -22.20 -9.44 5.31
N ASN A 93 -22.55 -9.18 6.56
CA ASN A 93 -23.92 -9.11 6.98
C ASN A 93 -24.59 -7.87 6.37
N GLN A 94 -25.48 -8.09 5.38
CA GLN A 94 -26.12 -7.03 4.60
C GLN A 94 -26.98 -6.08 5.43
N LYS A 95 -27.44 -6.50 6.61
CA LYS A 95 -28.34 -5.69 7.45
C LYS A 95 -27.78 -4.29 7.77
N PHE A 96 -26.46 -4.12 7.73
CA PHE A 96 -25.76 -2.87 8.04
C PHE A 96 -25.18 -2.16 6.81
N MET A 97 -25.22 -2.80 5.63
CA MET A 97 -24.63 -2.26 4.40
C MET A 97 -25.42 -1.08 3.82
N ASP A 98 -26.75 -1.14 3.92
CA ASP A 98 -27.66 -0.19 3.27
C ASP A 98 -27.80 1.13 4.04
N GLN A 99 -27.20 1.24 5.22
CA GLN A 99 -27.29 2.43 6.06
C GLN A 99 -26.01 3.27 5.87
N ASN A 100 -26.14 4.43 5.19
CA ASN A 100 -25.03 5.32 4.87
C ASN A 100 -24.27 5.89 6.09
N TYR A 101 -24.83 5.81 7.28
CA TYR A 101 -24.29 6.34 8.53
C TYR A 101 -23.77 5.27 9.48
N VAL A 102 -23.76 4.00 9.07
CA VAL A 102 -23.17 2.94 9.90
C VAL A 102 -21.65 2.97 9.76
N SER A 103 -21.00 3.17 10.91
CA SER A 103 -19.54 3.09 11.03
C SER A 103 -19.03 1.69 10.65
N THR A 104 -17.80 1.63 10.11
CA THR A 104 -17.11 0.35 9.85
C THR A 104 -16.99 -0.51 11.09
N ASN A 105 -16.97 0.09 12.29
CA ASN A 105 -16.90 -0.61 13.57
C ASN A 105 -18.17 -1.40 13.93
N MET A 106 -19.27 -1.14 13.22
CA MET A 106 -20.57 -1.85 13.41
C MET A 106 -20.78 -2.93 12.35
N LEU A 107 -19.89 -3.05 11.38
CA LEU A 107 -19.99 -4.06 10.34
C LEU A 107 -19.50 -5.41 10.86
N ASP A 108 -20.19 -6.47 10.46
CA ASP A 108 -19.91 -7.84 10.85
C ASP A 108 -20.03 -8.78 9.65
N GLY A 109 -19.34 -9.91 9.71
CA GLY A 109 -19.37 -10.94 8.70
C GLY A 109 -18.02 -11.63 8.50
N GLU A 110 -18.02 -12.65 7.62
CA GLU A 110 -16.84 -13.49 7.35
C GLU A 110 -15.60 -12.66 7.02
N ALA A 111 -15.73 -11.60 6.19
CA ALA A 111 -14.61 -10.76 5.81
C ALA A 111 -13.95 -10.08 7.02
N TYR A 112 -14.73 -9.57 7.97
CA TYR A 112 -14.17 -8.97 9.19
C TYR A 112 -13.56 -10.00 10.12
N HIS A 113 -14.20 -11.17 10.29
CA HIS A 113 -13.65 -12.26 11.10
C HIS A 113 -12.30 -12.71 10.56
N TYR A 114 -12.16 -12.91 9.24
CA TYR A 114 -10.90 -13.23 8.59
C TYR A 114 -9.85 -12.13 8.76
N ALA A 115 -10.21 -10.86 8.58
CA ALA A 115 -9.29 -9.74 8.74
C ALA A 115 -8.78 -9.62 10.20
N ILE A 116 -9.64 -9.82 11.19
CA ILE A 116 -9.29 -9.82 12.62
C ILE A 116 -8.32 -10.97 12.92
N SER A 117 -8.63 -12.20 12.45
CA SER A 117 -7.77 -13.37 12.63
C SER A 117 -6.41 -13.16 11.96
N ALA A 118 -6.38 -12.67 10.71
CA ALA A 118 -5.15 -12.36 10.01
C ALA A 118 -4.29 -11.33 10.76
N LEU A 119 -4.89 -10.24 11.26
CA LEU A 119 -4.16 -9.23 12.05
C LEU A 119 -3.67 -9.78 13.39
N HIS A 120 -4.47 -10.63 14.04
CA HIS A 120 -4.05 -11.31 15.28
C HIS A 120 -2.81 -12.18 15.05
N ASP A 121 -2.81 -12.99 13.99
CA ASP A 121 -1.69 -13.85 13.66
C ASP A 121 -0.45 -13.08 13.18
N CYS A 122 -0.63 -11.93 12.49
CA CYS A 122 0.45 -10.98 12.25
C CYS A 122 1.15 -10.56 13.55
N LYS A 123 0.38 -10.33 14.63
CA LYS A 123 0.94 -9.93 15.93
C LYS A 123 1.68 -11.07 16.61
N LEU A 124 1.17 -12.29 16.54
CA LEU A 124 1.76 -13.47 17.17
C LEU A 124 3.04 -13.92 16.46
N GLU A 125 2.96 -14.06 15.12
CA GLU A 125 4.03 -14.63 14.29
C GLU A 125 4.99 -13.57 13.74
N LYS A 126 4.76 -12.29 14.07
CA LYS A 126 5.59 -11.13 13.67
C LYS A 126 5.63 -10.87 12.16
N TYR A 127 4.54 -11.15 11.46
CA TYR A 127 4.36 -10.72 10.07
C TYR A 127 3.84 -9.28 9.98
N ASP A 128 4.14 -8.60 8.88
CA ASP A 128 3.56 -7.28 8.56
C ASP A 128 2.21 -7.41 7.86
N PHE A 129 1.98 -8.52 7.15
CA PHE A 129 0.82 -8.72 6.30
C PHE A 129 0.37 -10.17 6.29
N LEU A 130 -0.93 -10.38 6.47
CA LEU A 130 -1.58 -11.67 6.19
C LEU A 130 -2.96 -11.43 5.53
N ILE A 131 -3.35 -12.38 4.69
CA ILE A 131 -4.67 -12.45 4.08
C ILE A 131 -5.32 -13.78 4.43
N TYR A 132 -6.62 -13.73 4.78
CA TYR A 132 -7.42 -14.92 5.05
C TYR A 132 -8.75 -14.88 4.30
N SER A 133 -9.20 -16.05 3.87
CA SER A 133 -10.47 -16.29 3.22
C SER A 133 -10.98 -17.71 3.53
N SER A 134 -11.99 -18.17 2.82
CA SER A 134 -12.45 -19.57 2.88
C SER A 134 -11.55 -20.55 2.11
N ASN A 135 -10.50 -20.09 1.43
CA ASN A 135 -9.57 -20.93 0.67
C ASN A 135 -8.15 -20.77 1.18
N GLU A 136 -7.76 -21.64 2.10
CA GLU A 136 -6.48 -21.61 2.79
C GLU A 136 -5.28 -21.81 1.85
N GLU A 137 -5.42 -22.55 0.73
CA GLU A 137 -4.32 -22.77 -0.23
C GLU A 137 -3.95 -21.48 -0.95
N ARG A 138 -4.96 -20.69 -1.40
CA ARG A 138 -4.74 -19.39 -2.03
C ARG A 138 -4.12 -18.41 -1.05
N ASP A 139 -4.65 -18.39 0.17
CA ASP A 139 -4.18 -17.51 1.25
C ASP A 139 -2.72 -17.82 1.58
N TYR A 140 -2.39 -19.11 1.73
CA TYR A 140 -1.02 -19.57 1.99
C TYR A 140 -0.05 -19.10 0.92
N PHE A 141 -0.39 -19.24 -0.37
CA PHE A 141 0.47 -18.80 -1.48
C PHE A 141 0.78 -17.30 -1.40
N VAL A 142 -0.25 -16.46 -1.22
CA VAL A 142 -0.08 -15.00 -1.10
C VAL A 142 0.77 -14.66 0.13
N ASN A 143 0.48 -15.26 1.26
CA ASN A 143 1.17 -15.00 2.52
C ASN A 143 2.65 -15.38 2.45
N GLN A 144 3.00 -16.51 1.80
CA GLN A 144 4.39 -16.93 1.62
C GLN A 144 5.18 -15.98 0.72
N ILE A 145 4.59 -15.48 -0.37
CA ILE A 145 5.27 -14.50 -1.23
C ILE A 145 5.46 -13.19 -0.46
N MET A 146 4.44 -12.73 0.27
CA MET A 146 4.56 -11.48 1.05
C MET A 146 5.56 -11.59 2.19
N SER A 147 5.65 -12.74 2.86
CA SER A 147 6.72 -13.01 3.83
C SER A 147 8.11 -12.93 3.19
N THR A 148 8.27 -13.43 1.98
CA THR A 148 9.52 -13.29 1.22
C THR A 148 9.84 -11.84 0.91
N VAL A 149 8.84 -11.04 0.52
CA VAL A 149 8.99 -9.58 0.32
C VAL A 149 9.44 -8.89 1.61
N GLU A 150 8.86 -9.25 2.74
CA GLU A 150 9.26 -8.71 4.06
C GLU A 150 10.71 -9.04 4.40
N LEU A 151 11.13 -10.29 4.21
CA LEU A 151 12.52 -10.71 4.44
C LEU A 151 13.51 -9.94 3.57
N LEU A 152 13.21 -9.75 2.28
CA LEU A 152 14.06 -8.95 1.38
C LEU A 152 14.14 -7.48 1.81
N ASN A 153 13.07 -6.91 2.35
CA ASN A 153 13.07 -5.53 2.85
C ASN A 153 13.87 -5.38 4.16
N LEU A 154 13.91 -6.41 5.01
CA LEU A 154 14.70 -6.39 6.25
C LEU A 154 16.22 -6.32 5.99
N ASP A 155 16.69 -6.81 4.85
CA ASP A 155 18.10 -6.74 4.44
C ASP A 155 18.53 -5.33 3.98
N HIS A 156 17.60 -4.39 3.82
CA HIS A 156 17.92 -3.03 3.39
C HIS A 156 18.65 -2.25 4.48
N THR A 157 19.75 -1.61 4.10
CA THR A 157 20.29 -0.50 4.89
C THR A 157 19.31 0.67 4.91
N TYR A 158 19.44 1.57 5.90
CA TYR A 158 18.57 2.76 5.97
C TYR A 158 18.51 3.55 4.66
N LYS A 159 19.66 3.74 3.99
CA LYS A 159 19.73 4.45 2.69
C LYS A 159 19.00 3.69 1.58
N GLN A 160 19.09 2.36 1.55
CA GLN A 160 18.36 1.54 0.60
C GLN A 160 16.85 1.59 0.88
N ALA A 161 16.44 1.51 2.13
CA ALA A 161 15.03 1.62 2.52
C ALA A 161 14.43 2.98 2.13
N ASP A 162 15.15 4.09 2.36
CA ASP A 162 14.72 5.43 1.95
C ASP A 162 14.54 5.52 0.43
N ILE A 163 15.51 5.02 -0.36
CA ILE A 163 15.45 5.04 -1.82
C ILE A 163 14.33 4.12 -2.32
N PHE A 164 14.18 2.94 -1.73
CA PHE A 164 13.12 2.01 -2.10
C PHE A 164 11.73 2.59 -1.82
N ASN A 165 11.57 3.25 -0.68
CA ASN A 165 10.35 3.98 -0.35
C ASN A 165 10.05 5.08 -1.37
N LEU A 166 11.07 5.87 -1.75
CA LEU A 166 10.97 6.89 -2.79
C LEU A 166 10.53 6.28 -4.15
N PHE A 167 11.10 5.13 -4.54
CA PHE A 167 10.69 4.40 -5.75
C PHE A 167 9.21 4.01 -5.70
N ASN A 168 8.75 3.45 -4.59
CA ASN A 168 7.37 2.99 -4.44
C ASN A 168 6.35 4.14 -4.42
N LEU A 169 6.72 5.30 -3.86
CA LEU A 169 5.86 6.47 -3.86
C LEU A 169 5.80 7.19 -5.21
N LEU A 170 6.92 7.23 -5.94
CA LEU A 170 6.98 7.78 -7.29
C LEU A 170 6.38 6.83 -8.34
N TYR A 171 6.38 5.53 -8.06
CA TYR A 171 5.89 4.48 -8.95
C TYR A 171 5.06 3.44 -8.19
N PRO A 172 3.89 3.81 -7.66
CA PRO A 172 3.05 2.89 -6.90
C PRO A 172 2.58 1.69 -7.73
N LEU A 173 2.16 0.61 -7.08
CA LEU A 173 1.62 -0.60 -7.75
C LEU A 173 0.44 -0.25 -8.66
N GLU A 174 -0.45 0.60 -8.17
CA GLU A 174 -1.58 1.14 -8.92
C GLU A 174 -1.75 2.62 -8.65
N ILE A 175 -2.18 3.35 -9.67
CA ILE A 175 -2.57 4.75 -9.53
C ILE A 175 -4.08 4.85 -9.63
N ARG A 176 -4.68 5.42 -8.60
CA ARG A 176 -6.11 5.71 -8.50
C ARG A 176 -6.28 7.22 -8.44
N ARG A 177 -7.40 7.69 -8.85
CA ARG A 177 -7.66 9.14 -8.83
C ARG A 177 -8.82 9.51 -7.93
N GLY A 178 -9.74 8.59 -7.65
CA GLY A 178 -10.87 8.80 -6.75
C GLY A 178 -11.73 10.05 -7.01
N GLY A 179 -11.36 10.87 -7.99
CA GLY A 179 -11.87 12.21 -8.25
C GLY A 179 -10.83 13.31 -8.05
N MET A 180 -9.68 13.01 -7.47
CA MET A 180 -8.55 13.94 -7.28
C MET A 180 -7.81 14.20 -8.60
N ASN A 181 -7.28 15.39 -8.75
CA ASN A 181 -6.41 15.71 -9.88
C ASN A 181 -4.95 15.28 -9.57
N ILE A 182 -4.16 15.11 -10.65
CA ILE A 182 -2.74 14.66 -10.53
C ILE A 182 -1.91 15.64 -9.69
N LYS A 183 -2.24 16.95 -9.70
CA LYS A 183 -1.51 17.95 -8.92
C LYS A 183 -1.70 17.74 -7.41
N GLU A 184 -2.92 17.45 -6.98
CA GLU A 184 -3.23 17.15 -5.57
C GLU A 184 -2.50 15.90 -5.10
N ILE A 185 -2.58 14.81 -5.88
CA ILE A 185 -1.88 13.56 -5.59
C ILE A 185 -0.37 13.79 -5.50
N SER A 186 0.21 14.47 -6.49
CA SER A 186 1.64 14.77 -6.54
C SER A 186 2.08 15.61 -5.34
N THR A 187 1.33 16.65 -4.99
CA THR A 187 1.64 17.53 -3.86
C THR A 187 1.62 16.74 -2.55
N PHE A 188 0.63 15.87 -2.35
CA PHE A 188 0.57 15.05 -1.15
C PHE A 188 1.75 14.09 -1.04
N ILE A 189 2.10 13.37 -2.14
CA ILE A 189 3.25 12.46 -2.18
C ILE A 189 4.54 13.21 -1.90
N ILE A 190 4.77 14.39 -2.50
CA ILE A 190 5.97 15.21 -2.27
C ILE A 190 6.11 15.60 -0.81
N ASN A 191 5.01 16.05 -0.18
CA ASN A 191 5.04 16.43 1.22
C ASN A 191 5.38 15.21 2.10
N LYS A 192 4.82 14.05 1.81
CA LYS A 192 5.15 12.82 2.55
C LYS A 192 6.58 12.34 2.30
N LEU A 193 7.11 12.50 1.10
CA LEU A 193 8.51 12.21 0.81
C LEU A 193 9.46 13.07 1.63
N LYS A 194 9.18 14.37 1.76
CA LYS A 194 9.97 15.27 2.62
C LYS A 194 9.96 14.85 4.09
N GLU A 195 8.85 14.29 4.56
CA GLU A 195 8.73 13.76 5.92
C GLU A 195 9.43 12.39 6.07
N ASN A 196 9.50 11.59 5.02
CA ASN A 196 9.90 10.18 5.08
C ASN A 196 11.39 9.95 4.88
N VAL A 197 12.06 10.75 4.03
CA VAL A 197 13.48 10.54 3.70
C VAL A 197 14.36 11.13 4.79
N LEU A 198 14.83 10.27 5.69
CA LEU A 198 15.60 10.66 6.88
C LEU A 198 17.10 10.73 6.63
N SER A 199 17.62 9.93 5.68
CA SER A 199 19.06 9.77 5.43
C SER A 199 19.64 10.76 4.41
N TYR A 200 18.80 11.54 3.75
CA TYR A 200 19.16 12.50 2.71
C TYR A 200 18.64 13.89 3.00
N LYS A 201 19.42 14.91 2.67
CA LYS A 201 18.93 16.30 2.66
C LYS A 201 18.18 16.53 1.35
N PHE A 202 16.89 16.80 1.44
CA PHE A 202 16.15 17.33 0.30
C PHE A 202 16.61 18.76 0.04
N GLU A 203 17.15 19.04 -1.15
CA GLU A 203 17.27 20.42 -1.61
C GLU A 203 15.88 20.97 -1.89
N ASP A 204 15.66 22.27 -1.63
CA ASP A 204 14.37 22.92 -1.80
C ASP A 204 13.83 22.72 -3.22
N PHE A 205 12.89 21.80 -3.37
CA PHE A 205 12.26 21.47 -4.63
C PHE A 205 11.21 22.52 -5.00
N THR A 206 11.66 23.61 -5.60
CA THR A 206 10.78 24.59 -6.23
C THR A 206 10.21 24.14 -7.58
N SER A 207 10.73 23.06 -8.16
CA SER A 207 10.25 22.54 -9.44
C SER A 207 9.23 21.40 -9.27
N SER A 208 8.02 21.74 -8.83
CA SER A 208 6.85 20.85 -8.92
C SER A 208 6.61 20.27 -10.35
N GLY A 209 7.29 20.83 -11.36
CA GLY A 209 7.23 20.41 -12.76
C GLY A 209 7.80 19.02 -13.03
N SER A 210 8.97 18.69 -12.47
CA SER A 210 9.66 17.41 -12.75
C SER A 210 8.90 16.22 -12.13
N ILE A 211 8.34 16.38 -10.92
CA ILE A 211 7.56 15.32 -10.28
C ILE A 211 6.18 15.16 -10.92
N LYS A 212 5.56 16.27 -11.38
CA LYS A 212 4.33 16.21 -12.21
C LYS A 212 4.56 15.42 -13.50
N LEU A 213 5.72 15.60 -14.13
CA LEU A 213 6.09 14.88 -15.36
C LEU A 213 6.19 13.38 -15.10
N ILE A 214 6.76 12.97 -13.96
CA ILE A 214 6.96 11.55 -13.62
C ILE A 214 5.66 10.87 -13.23
N LEU A 215 4.86 11.47 -12.38
CA LEU A 215 3.54 10.91 -12.05
C LEU A 215 2.62 10.94 -13.27
N GLY A 216 2.75 11.92 -14.18
CA GLY A 216 2.09 11.94 -15.47
C GLY A 216 2.56 10.83 -16.41
N GLU A 217 3.87 10.60 -16.52
CA GLU A 217 4.46 9.51 -17.32
C GLU A 217 4.19 8.13 -16.72
N VAL A 218 4.21 8.01 -15.40
CA VAL A 218 3.84 6.78 -14.70
C VAL A 218 2.37 6.45 -14.93
N THR A 219 1.47 7.44 -14.90
CA THR A 219 0.03 7.25 -15.18
C THR A 219 -0.20 6.83 -16.64
N TYR A 220 0.52 7.42 -17.58
CA TYR A 220 0.42 7.10 -19.00
C TYR A 220 0.93 5.68 -19.28
N ASN A 221 2.12 5.35 -18.79
CA ASN A 221 2.71 4.01 -18.94
C ASN A 221 1.89 2.90 -18.25
N TYR A 222 1.18 3.20 -17.16
CA TYR A 222 0.33 2.25 -16.49
C TYR A 222 -0.90 1.87 -17.33
N GLN A 223 -1.53 2.84 -18.00
CA GLN A 223 -2.65 2.57 -18.92
C GLN A 223 -2.21 1.75 -20.13
N GLU A 224 -1.01 1.97 -20.66
CA GLU A 224 -0.41 1.13 -21.71
C GLU A 224 0.01 -0.24 -21.17
N ARG A 225 0.58 -0.33 -19.97
CA ARG A 225 0.92 -1.60 -19.31
C ARG A 225 -0.30 -2.46 -19.05
N LYS A 226 -1.44 -1.86 -18.66
CA LYS A 226 -2.70 -2.59 -18.52
C LYS A 226 -3.15 -3.28 -19.82
N LYS A 227 -2.76 -2.73 -20.99
CA LYS A 227 -2.96 -3.35 -22.30
C LYS A 227 -1.89 -4.42 -22.65
N GLN A 228 -0.72 -4.39 -21.99
CA GLN A 228 0.42 -5.28 -22.21
C GLN A 228 0.60 -6.34 -21.13
N LEU A 229 -0.35 -6.49 -20.22
CA LEU A 229 -0.30 -7.38 -19.04
C LEU A 229 -0.12 -8.88 -19.35
N HIS A 230 -0.06 -9.27 -20.61
CA HIS A 230 0.37 -10.62 -21.02
C HIS A 230 1.89 -10.85 -20.95
N LYS A 231 2.70 -9.82 -20.60
CA LYS A 231 4.14 -9.97 -20.34
C LYS A 231 4.44 -9.82 -18.85
N LEU A 232 4.07 -10.84 -18.07
CA LEU A 232 4.27 -10.97 -16.61
C LEU A 232 5.71 -10.75 -16.12
N PHE A 233 6.71 -10.68 -17.01
CA PHE A 233 8.11 -10.68 -16.62
C PHE A 233 8.81 -9.31 -16.69
N ASP A 234 8.13 -8.23 -17.07
CA ASP A 234 8.76 -6.92 -17.27
C ASP A 234 8.21 -5.81 -16.35
N GLN A 235 7.84 -6.18 -15.14
CA GLN A 235 7.29 -5.22 -14.15
C GLN A 235 8.40 -4.60 -13.29
N ARG A 236 9.46 -4.12 -13.95
CA ARG A 236 10.53 -3.38 -13.29
C ARG A 236 10.13 -1.91 -13.10
N PHE A 237 10.77 -1.28 -12.14
CA PHE A 237 10.73 0.17 -12.09
C PHE A 237 11.30 0.77 -13.39
N SER A 238 10.69 1.86 -13.87
CA SER A 238 11.21 2.59 -15.02
C SER A 238 12.67 3.02 -14.78
N THR A 239 13.53 2.93 -15.80
CA THR A 239 14.92 3.42 -15.70
C THR A 239 15.01 4.94 -15.50
N LYS A 240 13.97 5.69 -15.88
CA LYS A 240 13.87 7.14 -15.65
C LYS A 240 13.81 7.47 -14.16
N ILE A 241 13.27 6.58 -13.33
CA ILE A 241 13.17 6.80 -11.88
C ILE A 241 14.54 6.99 -11.22
N ASN A 242 15.59 6.29 -11.71
CA ASN A 242 16.93 6.44 -11.18
C ASN A 242 17.45 7.88 -11.33
N SER A 243 17.22 8.51 -12.48
CA SER A 243 17.64 9.89 -12.73
C SER A 243 16.87 10.88 -11.86
N VAL A 244 15.60 10.63 -11.64
CA VAL A 244 14.74 11.44 -10.78
C VAL A 244 15.17 11.35 -9.33
N CYS A 245 15.32 10.13 -8.81
CA CYS A 245 15.81 9.94 -7.45
C CYS A 245 17.21 10.54 -7.25
N ALA A 246 18.09 10.46 -8.27
CA ALA A 246 19.41 11.06 -8.22
C ALA A 246 19.34 12.59 -8.03
N VAL A 247 18.46 13.26 -8.77
CA VAL A 247 18.21 14.71 -8.63
C VAL A 247 17.58 15.02 -7.28
N LEU A 248 16.53 14.26 -6.87
CA LEU A 248 15.82 14.48 -5.62
C LEU A 248 16.70 14.36 -4.38
N LEU A 249 17.65 13.46 -4.42
CA LEU A 249 18.53 13.14 -3.29
C LEU A 249 19.92 13.78 -3.40
N ASN A 250 20.18 14.56 -4.46
CA ASN A 250 21.47 15.15 -4.77
C ASN A 250 22.63 14.13 -4.75
N VAL A 251 22.43 13.00 -5.43
CA VAL A 251 23.42 11.92 -5.55
C VAL A 251 23.60 11.53 -7.02
N SER A 252 24.68 10.79 -7.33
CA SER A 252 24.88 10.32 -8.71
C SER A 252 23.84 9.24 -9.09
N ARG A 253 23.45 9.22 -10.37
CA ARG A 253 22.59 8.18 -10.94
C ARG A 253 23.17 6.78 -10.74
N GLN A 254 24.52 6.63 -10.88
CA GLN A 254 25.19 5.34 -10.65
C GLN A 254 25.03 4.86 -9.20
N ASN A 255 25.02 5.78 -8.23
CA ASN A 255 24.79 5.41 -6.83
C ASN A 255 23.36 4.88 -6.64
N ILE A 256 22.35 5.54 -7.21
CA ILE A 256 20.96 5.04 -7.20
C ILE A 256 20.86 3.66 -7.85
N GLU A 257 21.48 3.49 -9.04
CA GLU A 257 21.50 2.20 -9.74
C GLU A 257 22.12 1.08 -8.89
N LYS A 258 23.27 1.36 -8.27
CA LYS A 258 23.93 0.42 -7.37
C LYS A 258 23.01 0.04 -6.19
N MET A 259 22.35 1.00 -5.55
CA MET A 259 21.43 0.76 -4.44
C MET A 259 20.23 -0.09 -4.88
N ARG A 260 19.67 0.19 -6.07
CA ARG A 260 18.58 -0.56 -6.67
C ARG A 260 18.93 -2.02 -6.90
N VAL A 261 20.11 -2.29 -7.49
CA VAL A 261 20.57 -3.66 -7.77
C VAL A 261 20.89 -4.41 -6.49
N VAL A 262 21.67 -3.82 -5.59
CA VAL A 262 22.08 -4.47 -4.32
C VAL A 262 20.86 -4.68 -3.41
N GLY A 263 19.94 -3.71 -3.36
CA GLY A 263 18.70 -3.80 -2.57
C GLY A 263 17.61 -4.65 -3.24
N LYS A 264 17.85 -5.23 -4.41
CA LYS A 264 16.89 -6.10 -5.11
C LYS A 264 15.51 -5.44 -5.33
N PHE A 265 15.49 -4.13 -5.61
CA PHE A 265 14.23 -3.36 -5.70
C PHE A 265 13.29 -3.89 -6.78
N ASP A 266 13.85 -4.29 -7.93
CA ASP A 266 13.05 -4.85 -9.04
C ASP A 266 12.50 -6.24 -8.71
N GLU A 267 13.26 -7.05 -7.97
CA GLU A 267 12.85 -8.38 -7.52
C GLU A 267 11.68 -8.29 -6.53
N ILE A 268 11.78 -7.40 -5.54
CA ILE A 268 10.71 -7.12 -4.58
C ILE A 268 9.46 -6.65 -5.33
N ARG A 269 9.64 -5.68 -6.25
CA ARG A 269 8.53 -5.15 -7.05
C ARG A 269 7.84 -6.22 -7.90
N LYS A 270 8.59 -7.15 -8.48
CA LYS A 270 8.03 -8.28 -9.24
C LYS A 270 7.19 -9.20 -8.36
N LEU A 271 7.64 -9.48 -7.13
CA LEU A 271 6.89 -10.29 -6.18
C LEU A 271 5.56 -9.62 -5.78
N GLU A 272 5.59 -8.31 -5.46
CA GLU A 272 4.37 -7.56 -5.15
C GLU A 272 3.38 -7.54 -6.33
N CYS A 273 3.90 -7.38 -7.54
CA CYS A 273 3.07 -7.44 -8.76
C CYS A 273 2.50 -8.84 -9.01
N LEU A 274 3.30 -9.88 -8.76
CA LEU A 274 2.85 -11.28 -8.87
C LEU A 274 1.70 -11.55 -7.90
N VAL A 275 1.82 -11.08 -6.65
CA VAL A 275 0.73 -11.18 -5.66
C VAL A 275 -0.53 -10.48 -6.15
N LEU A 276 -0.40 -9.24 -6.66
CA LEU A 276 -1.53 -8.48 -7.15
C LEU A 276 -2.25 -9.19 -8.31
N GLU A 277 -1.50 -9.72 -9.27
CA GLU A 277 -2.06 -10.47 -10.41
C GLU A 277 -2.69 -11.80 -9.97
N TYR A 278 -2.04 -12.52 -9.04
CA TYR A 278 -2.59 -13.74 -8.48
C TYR A 278 -3.92 -13.48 -7.76
N ILE A 279 -3.97 -12.44 -6.92
CA ILE A 279 -5.19 -12.03 -6.23
C ILE A 279 -6.32 -11.74 -7.22
N ARG A 280 -6.05 -11.04 -8.31
CA ARG A 280 -7.05 -10.75 -9.34
C ARG A 280 -7.59 -12.00 -10.01
N ASN A 281 -6.70 -12.92 -10.35
CA ASN A 281 -7.08 -14.12 -11.05
C ASN A 281 -7.85 -15.11 -10.17
N GLU A 282 -7.38 -15.34 -8.95
CA GLU A 282 -7.85 -16.41 -8.09
C GLU A 282 -9.01 -16.01 -7.17
N TYR A 283 -9.13 -14.74 -6.77
CA TYR A 283 -10.20 -14.31 -5.86
C TYR A 283 -11.32 -13.53 -6.57
N GLU A 284 -11.02 -12.84 -7.68
CA GLU A 284 -11.98 -11.94 -8.33
C GLU A 284 -12.64 -12.55 -9.56
N HIS A 285 -12.02 -13.56 -10.20
CA HIS A 285 -12.61 -14.24 -11.38
C HIS A 285 -13.66 -15.31 -11.04
N GLU A 286 -13.83 -15.70 -9.78
CA GLU A 286 -14.93 -16.58 -9.34
C GLU A 286 -16.34 -16.02 -9.62
N LYS A 287 -16.46 -14.82 -10.18
CA LYS A 287 -17.75 -14.15 -10.47
C LYS A 287 -18.39 -14.53 -11.82
N LYS A 288 -17.83 -15.50 -12.55
CA LYS A 288 -18.31 -15.81 -13.92
C LYS A 288 -19.00 -17.16 -14.09
N ASP A 289 -19.17 -17.94 -13.02
CA ASP A 289 -19.92 -19.21 -13.09
C ASP A 289 -21.28 -19.13 -12.38
#